data_1ef97c70a91eb6e089d0d0e3c7ea04ec
#
_entry.id   1ef97c70a91eb6e089d0d0e3c7ea04ec
#
_cell.length_a   1.000
_cell.length_b   1.000
_cell.length_c   1.000
_cell.angle_alpha   90.00
_cell.angle_beta   90.00
_cell.angle_gamma   90.00
#
_symmetry.space_group_name_H-M   'P 1'
#
loop_
_entity.id
_entity.type
_entity.pdbx_description
1 polymer ?
#
loop_
_entity_poly.entity_id
_entity_poly.type
_entity_poly.pdbx_seq_one_letter_code
_entity_poly.pdbx_strand_id
1 'polypeptide(L)'
;MKGRHSLLLILALTLLLPACRKEVKFALTGELTGLQTDRLLVIYDDPVARLDTIFPKNGTFTYTFIPDTFTNFRLVNDSGMYIPIFAGKGWEVRLKGSFRHPETEGDGPNSDYRDFLSSISGHENDTAFLRKQAETFIQSHPESFASAYVLEQYFIRTANPDRDRISRLMEPLTGRVKDCRVLAPATALLGEKKNDSRFVNYFSCKDRNGKYLSWNSGKEAYTLISFWASWDAASISERDSLFSLLSDFPEEKFRVLNFSLDTSREDWLKACREDSKQWMETCDFKGWDNQLVRQNSVARLPANLLIDHSRRILGTGLHGEALKAKLKELIK
;
A
#
# COMPACT_ATOMS: atom_id res chain seq x y z
N MET A 1 -13.80 86.27 32.31
CA MET A 1 -14.02 86.43 30.88
C MET A 1 -13.55 85.19 30.24
N LYS A 2 -14.41 84.53 29.45
CA LYS A 2 -14.39 83.10 29.06
C LYS A 2 -13.49 82.83 27.86
N GLY A 3 -12.48 82.05 28.01
CA GLY A 3 -11.68 81.49 26.89
C GLY A 3 -12.21 80.11 26.51
N ARG A 4 -12.61 79.94 25.27
CA ARG A 4 -13.09 78.64 24.68
C ARG A 4 -11.90 77.89 24.14
N HIS A 5 -11.61 76.76 24.72
CA HIS A 5 -10.66 75.80 24.14
C HIS A 5 -11.37 74.95 23.06
N SER A 6 -10.93 75.13 21.82
CA SER A 6 -11.37 74.29 20.69
C SER A 6 -10.56 73.03 20.69
N LEU A 7 -11.21 71.92 20.97
CA LEU A 7 -10.63 70.61 20.92
C LEU A 7 -10.69 70.06 19.47
N LEU A 8 -9.57 70.06 18.76
CA LEU A 8 -9.43 69.44 17.44
C LEU A 8 -9.33 67.92 17.59
N LEU A 9 -10.42 67.25 17.27
CA LEU A 9 -10.47 65.81 17.21
C LEU A 9 -9.88 65.35 15.85
N ILE A 10 -8.62 64.89 15.86
CA ILE A 10 -7.98 64.28 14.66
C ILE A 10 -8.48 62.83 14.58
N LEU A 11 -9.41 62.58 13.67
CA LEU A 11 -9.91 61.25 13.33
C LEU A 11 -8.85 60.55 12.46
N ALA A 12 -8.01 59.75 13.07
CA ALA A 12 -7.07 58.88 12.35
C ALA A 12 -7.87 57.73 11.68
N LEU A 13 -8.22 57.92 10.41
CA LEU A 13 -8.81 56.88 9.58
C LEU A 13 -7.70 55.91 9.18
N THR A 14 -7.50 54.87 9.97
CA THR A 14 -6.62 53.75 9.60
C THR A 14 -7.24 52.99 8.43
N LEU A 15 -6.75 53.24 7.24
CA LEU A 15 -7.00 52.44 6.03
C LEU A 15 -6.49 51.01 6.30
N LEU A 16 -7.39 50.11 6.70
CA LEU A 16 -7.21 48.67 6.65
C LEU A 16 -7.19 48.28 5.16
N LEU A 17 -6.03 48.38 4.54
CA LEU A 17 -5.79 47.72 3.25
C LEU A 17 -5.89 46.21 3.51
N PRO A 18 -6.81 45.46 2.87
CA PRO A 18 -6.74 44.02 2.89
C PRO A 18 -5.42 43.66 2.24
N ALA A 19 -4.46 43.17 3.04
CA ALA A 19 -3.26 42.54 2.52
C ALA A 19 -3.73 41.31 1.74
N CYS A 20 -3.84 41.50 0.43
CA CYS A 20 -4.09 40.38 -0.49
C CYS A 20 -2.89 39.45 -0.33
N ARG A 21 -3.00 38.45 0.53
CA ARG A 21 -2.00 37.39 0.68
C ARG A 21 -1.94 36.69 -0.66
N LYS A 22 -0.93 36.99 -1.46
CA LYS A 22 -0.70 36.33 -2.73
C LYS A 22 -0.57 34.84 -2.44
N GLU A 23 -1.57 34.06 -2.85
CA GLU A 23 -1.54 32.61 -2.65
C GLU A 23 -0.34 32.06 -3.39
N VAL A 24 0.54 31.38 -2.65
CA VAL A 24 1.79 30.84 -3.18
C VAL A 24 1.50 29.48 -3.81
N LYS A 25 1.45 29.45 -5.16
CA LYS A 25 1.13 28.27 -5.95
C LYS A 25 2.37 27.41 -6.20
N PHE A 26 2.15 26.11 -6.32
CA PHE A 26 3.08 25.20 -7.00
C PHE A 26 2.90 25.37 -8.50
N ALA A 27 3.99 25.26 -9.25
CA ALA A 27 3.98 25.29 -10.72
C ALA A 27 4.83 24.13 -11.30
N LEU A 28 4.22 23.36 -12.19
CA LEU A 28 4.89 22.37 -13.02
C LEU A 28 4.81 22.84 -14.47
N THR A 29 5.96 22.94 -15.14
CA THR A 29 6.05 23.21 -16.57
C THR A 29 6.73 22.05 -17.28
N GLY A 30 6.30 21.72 -18.48
CA GLY A 30 6.90 20.67 -19.30
C GLY A 30 7.09 21.09 -20.75
N GLU A 31 8.25 20.70 -21.29
CA GLU A 31 8.62 20.78 -22.70
C GLU A 31 9.15 19.39 -23.10
N LEU A 32 8.21 18.45 -23.33
CA LEU A 32 8.54 17.04 -23.54
C LEU A 32 8.52 16.71 -25.04
N THR A 33 9.65 16.17 -25.52
CA THR A 33 9.79 15.72 -26.91
C THR A 33 9.25 14.32 -27.11
N GLY A 34 8.68 14.04 -28.28
CA GLY A 34 8.17 12.71 -28.63
C GLY A 34 6.96 12.26 -27.81
N LEU A 35 6.25 13.17 -27.15
CA LEU A 35 5.03 12.88 -26.44
C LEU A 35 3.91 12.62 -27.45
N GLN A 36 3.46 11.37 -27.56
CA GLN A 36 2.42 10.93 -28.53
C GLN A 36 1.02 10.92 -27.91
N THR A 37 0.85 11.48 -26.73
CA THR A 37 -0.45 11.53 -26.04
C THR A 37 -1.01 12.94 -26.04
N ASP A 38 -2.32 13.05 -26.16
CA ASP A 38 -3.05 14.31 -26.04
C ASP A 38 -3.38 14.65 -24.57
N ARG A 39 -3.12 13.73 -23.63
CA ARG A 39 -3.36 13.89 -22.21
C ARG A 39 -2.31 13.22 -21.35
N LEU A 40 -2.06 13.82 -20.21
CA LEU A 40 -1.27 13.25 -19.11
C LEU A 40 -2.17 13.18 -17.87
N LEU A 41 -2.18 12.04 -17.19
CA LEU A 41 -2.89 11.90 -15.93
C LEU A 41 -2.00 12.38 -14.78
N VAL A 42 -2.60 13.14 -13.86
CA VAL A 42 -1.97 13.56 -12.60
C VAL A 42 -2.59 12.73 -11.50
N ILE A 43 -1.87 11.72 -11.02
CA ILE A 43 -2.34 10.79 -9.98
C ILE A 43 -1.68 11.18 -8.67
N TYR A 44 -2.45 11.74 -7.75
CA TYR A 44 -1.97 12.15 -6.44
C TYR A 44 -1.84 10.94 -5.52
N ASP A 45 -0.67 10.79 -4.93
CA ASP A 45 -0.35 9.75 -3.96
C ASP A 45 -0.41 10.27 -2.51
N ASP A 46 -0.13 11.56 -2.28
CA ASP A 46 -0.09 12.21 -0.97
C ASP A 46 -0.60 13.67 -1.08
N PRO A 47 -1.34 14.24 -0.13
CA PRO A 47 -1.86 13.62 1.09
C PRO A 47 -3.15 12.82 0.88
N VAL A 48 -3.82 13.00 -0.24
CA VAL A 48 -5.10 12.37 -0.57
C VAL A 48 -5.06 11.84 -1.99
N ALA A 49 -5.58 10.64 -2.22
CA ALA A 49 -5.74 10.11 -3.57
C ALA A 49 -6.71 10.98 -4.38
N ARG A 50 -6.21 11.54 -5.47
CA ARG A 50 -6.96 12.39 -6.41
C ARG A 50 -6.45 12.15 -7.83
N LEU A 51 -7.32 12.32 -8.80
CA LEU A 51 -6.99 12.27 -10.21
C LEU A 51 -7.27 13.62 -10.84
N ASP A 52 -6.33 14.08 -11.68
CA ASP A 52 -6.49 15.26 -12.53
C ASP A 52 -5.89 14.96 -13.92
N THR A 53 -6.08 15.87 -14.89
CA THR A 53 -5.62 15.66 -16.25
C THR A 53 -5.00 16.94 -16.81
N ILE A 54 -3.86 16.78 -17.49
CA ILE A 54 -3.19 17.84 -18.24
C ILE A 54 -3.35 17.53 -19.73
N PHE A 55 -3.62 18.53 -20.55
CA PHE A 55 -3.69 18.41 -22.01
C PHE A 55 -2.50 19.16 -22.63
N PRO A 56 -1.39 18.46 -22.95
CA PRO A 56 -0.22 19.08 -23.57
C PRO A 56 -0.54 19.58 -24.98
N LYS A 57 0.06 20.69 -25.37
CA LYS A 57 0.05 21.20 -26.74
C LYS A 57 1.46 21.12 -27.32
N ASN A 58 1.66 20.27 -28.30
CA ASN A 58 2.99 20.03 -28.89
C ASN A 58 4.07 19.69 -27.86
N GLY A 59 3.71 18.87 -26.87
CA GLY A 59 4.61 18.48 -25.77
C GLY A 59 4.78 19.51 -24.66
N THR A 60 4.20 20.71 -24.81
CA THR A 60 4.30 21.79 -23.83
C THR A 60 3.07 21.84 -22.95
N PHE A 61 3.26 22.04 -21.64
CA PHE A 61 2.16 22.20 -20.69
C PHE A 61 2.58 22.99 -19.45
N THR A 62 1.59 23.52 -18.75
CA THR A 62 1.73 24.13 -17.42
C THR A 62 0.63 23.59 -16.53
N TYR A 63 0.99 23.20 -15.30
CA TYR A 63 0.04 22.75 -14.30
C TYR A 63 0.31 23.45 -12.98
N THR A 64 -0.70 24.09 -12.40
CA THR A 64 -0.57 24.87 -11.18
C THR A 64 -1.68 24.54 -10.22
N PHE A 65 -1.36 24.46 -8.92
CA PHE A 65 -2.33 24.36 -7.85
C PHE A 65 -1.75 24.90 -6.54
N ILE A 66 -2.59 25.05 -5.52
CA ILE A 66 -2.17 25.48 -4.19
C ILE A 66 -2.13 24.23 -3.31
N PRO A 67 -0.95 23.69 -2.96
CA PRO A 67 -0.87 22.58 -2.04
C PRO A 67 -1.16 23.07 -0.61
N ASP A 68 -2.06 22.38 0.10
CA ASP A 68 -2.31 22.65 1.52
C ASP A 68 -1.10 22.27 2.37
N THR A 69 -0.51 21.16 2.05
CA THR A 69 0.71 20.62 2.63
C THR A 69 1.62 20.09 1.53
N PHE A 70 2.70 19.39 1.90
CA PHE A 70 3.49 18.62 0.94
C PHE A 70 2.59 17.67 0.14
N THR A 71 2.81 17.60 -1.16
CA THR A 71 2.03 16.77 -2.07
C THR A 71 2.97 15.98 -2.99
N ASN A 72 2.74 14.68 -3.12
CA ASN A 72 3.39 13.83 -4.10
C ASN A 72 2.36 13.34 -5.11
N PHE A 73 2.69 13.43 -6.39
CA PHE A 73 1.87 12.89 -7.46
C PHE A 73 2.72 12.29 -8.59
N ARG A 74 2.11 11.44 -9.36
CA ARG A 74 2.70 10.87 -10.57
C ARG A 74 2.07 11.51 -11.81
N LEU A 75 2.94 11.97 -12.69
CA LEU A 75 2.54 12.35 -14.05
C LEU A 75 2.61 11.11 -14.92
N VAL A 76 1.47 10.63 -15.44
CA VAL A 76 1.35 9.33 -16.12
C VAL A 76 0.94 9.54 -17.57
N ASN A 77 1.60 8.87 -18.52
CA ASN A 77 1.22 8.86 -19.92
C ASN A 77 0.32 7.65 -20.28
N ASP A 78 -0.18 7.58 -21.51
CA ASP A 78 -1.06 6.51 -21.99
C ASP A 78 -0.41 5.12 -21.99
N SER A 79 0.92 5.02 -22.01
CA SER A 79 1.63 3.74 -21.90
C SER A 79 1.79 3.27 -20.44
N GLY A 80 1.30 4.02 -19.46
CA GLY A 80 1.44 3.73 -18.04
C GLY A 80 2.82 4.08 -17.45
N MET A 81 3.74 4.65 -18.23
CA MET A 81 4.98 5.22 -17.67
C MET A 81 4.64 6.44 -16.84
N TYR A 82 5.44 6.71 -15.82
CA TYR A 82 5.20 7.85 -14.94
C TYR A 82 6.48 8.56 -14.49
N ILE A 83 6.33 9.84 -14.17
CA ILE A 83 7.33 10.70 -13.56
C ILE A 83 6.79 11.13 -12.19
N PRO A 84 7.48 10.82 -11.07
CA PRO A 84 7.08 11.31 -9.76
C PRO A 84 7.42 12.79 -9.62
N ILE A 85 6.51 13.57 -9.06
CA ILE A 85 6.65 15.01 -8.83
C ILE A 85 6.35 15.31 -7.36
N PHE A 86 7.21 16.09 -6.75
CA PHE A 86 7.07 16.56 -5.37
C PHE A 86 6.69 18.04 -5.38
N ALA A 87 5.55 18.35 -4.78
CA ALA A 87 5.00 19.69 -4.79
C ALA A 87 4.91 20.28 -3.38
N GLY A 88 5.38 21.49 -3.25
CA GLY A 88 5.27 22.33 -2.06
C GLY A 88 4.83 23.73 -2.41
N LYS A 89 4.42 24.53 -1.41
CA LYS A 89 4.04 25.93 -1.63
C LYS A 89 5.18 26.74 -2.21
N GLY A 90 4.95 27.31 -3.38
CA GLY A 90 5.92 28.17 -4.07
C GLY A 90 7.05 27.42 -4.81
N TRP A 91 7.01 26.10 -4.84
CA TRP A 91 8.00 25.35 -5.61
C TRP A 91 7.65 25.36 -7.10
N GLU A 92 8.71 25.36 -7.90
CA GLU A 92 8.63 25.25 -9.35
C GLU A 92 9.36 23.99 -9.81
N VAL A 93 8.75 23.26 -10.73
CA VAL A 93 9.34 22.09 -11.38
C VAL A 93 9.27 22.28 -12.90
N ARG A 94 10.36 22.00 -13.58
CA ARG A 94 10.46 22.03 -15.05
C ARG A 94 10.90 20.68 -15.56
N LEU A 95 10.17 20.16 -16.53
CA LEU A 95 10.48 18.90 -17.22
C LEU A 95 10.88 19.21 -18.65
N LYS A 96 12.04 18.69 -19.08
CA LYS A 96 12.50 18.78 -20.47
C LYS A 96 12.91 17.39 -20.99
N GLY A 97 13.18 17.29 -22.28
CA GLY A 97 13.63 16.06 -22.91
C GLY A 97 12.48 15.10 -23.25
N SER A 98 12.69 13.79 -23.10
CA SER A 98 11.64 12.81 -23.39
C SER A 98 10.93 12.36 -22.11
N PHE A 99 9.69 11.88 -22.25
CA PHE A 99 8.94 11.37 -21.09
C PHE A 99 9.63 10.18 -20.41
N ARG A 100 10.40 9.38 -21.18
CA ARG A 100 11.13 8.23 -20.64
C ARG A 100 12.40 8.65 -19.87
N HIS A 101 13.05 9.71 -20.31
CA HIS A 101 14.27 10.25 -19.71
C HIS A 101 14.11 11.77 -19.51
N PRO A 102 13.31 12.17 -18.51
CA PRO A 102 13.05 13.57 -18.28
C PRO A 102 14.25 14.22 -17.58
N GLU A 103 14.65 15.37 -18.09
CA GLU A 103 15.50 16.29 -17.38
C GLU A 103 14.61 17.09 -16.41
N THR A 104 14.74 16.79 -15.12
CA THR A 104 13.93 17.43 -14.08
C THR A 104 14.74 18.53 -13.40
N GLU A 105 14.28 19.76 -13.51
CA GLU A 105 14.78 20.90 -12.74
C GLU A 105 13.73 21.26 -11.69
N GLY A 106 14.11 21.45 -10.43
CA GLY A 106 13.16 21.83 -9.39
C GLY A 106 13.79 21.85 -8.01
N ASP A 107 13.02 22.38 -7.05
CA ASP A 107 13.47 22.58 -5.68
C ASP A 107 13.27 21.32 -4.82
N GLY A 108 14.07 21.25 -3.76
CA GLY A 108 13.91 20.28 -2.66
C GLY A 108 13.92 18.83 -3.14
N PRO A 109 12.88 18.03 -2.78
CA PRO A 109 12.86 16.62 -3.11
C PRO A 109 12.93 16.28 -4.60
N ASN A 110 12.61 17.22 -5.50
CA ASN A 110 12.76 17.01 -6.95
C ASN A 110 14.24 16.99 -7.35
N SER A 111 15.07 17.90 -6.82
CA SER A 111 16.51 17.87 -7.04
C SER A 111 17.15 16.65 -6.39
N ASP A 112 16.77 16.31 -5.15
CA ASP A 112 17.31 15.15 -4.45
C ASP A 112 17.03 13.85 -5.23
N TYR A 113 15.78 13.70 -5.74
CA TYR A 113 15.41 12.53 -6.52
C TYR A 113 16.11 12.44 -7.88
N ARG A 114 16.31 13.58 -8.57
CA ARG A 114 17.12 13.66 -9.79
C ARG A 114 18.55 13.19 -9.52
N ASP A 115 19.17 13.64 -8.43
CA ASP A 115 20.54 13.28 -8.08
C ASP A 115 20.64 11.79 -7.73
N PHE A 116 19.63 11.24 -7.06
CA PHE A 116 19.50 9.80 -6.86
C PHE A 116 19.42 9.04 -8.20
N LEU A 117 18.55 9.46 -9.14
CA LEU A 117 18.43 8.82 -10.46
C LEU A 117 19.75 8.87 -11.23
N SER A 118 20.48 9.98 -11.13
CA SER A 118 21.82 10.12 -11.73
C SER A 118 22.82 9.12 -11.14
N SER A 119 22.74 8.86 -9.83
CA SER A 119 23.62 7.91 -9.13
C SER A 119 23.42 6.44 -9.51
N ILE A 120 22.25 6.09 -10.05
CA ILE A 120 21.89 4.72 -10.45
C ILE A 120 21.89 4.51 -11.97
N SER A 121 22.15 5.57 -12.74
CA SER A 121 22.14 5.53 -14.20
C SER A 121 23.16 4.52 -14.73
N GLY A 122 22.73 3.71 -15.69
CA GLY A 122 23.55 2.62 -16.27
C GLY A 122 23.57 1.32 -15.44
N HIS A 123 22.89 1.29 -14.30
CA HIS A 123 22.81 0.13 -13.41
C HIS A 123 21.36 -0.34 -13.16
N GLU A 124 20.42 -0.01 -14.06
CA GLU A 124 18.99 -0.22 -13.89
C GLU A 124 18.61 -1.70 -13.69
N ASN A 125 19.45 -2.61 -14.16
CA ASN A 125 19.26 -4.05 -14.05
C ASN A 125 20.00 -4.70 -12.86
N ASP A 126 20.82 -3.95 -12.12
CA ASP A 126 21.54 -4.47 -10.94
C ASP A 126 20.77 -4.16 -9.65
N THR A 127 19.89 -5.08 -9.27
CA THR A 127 19.04 -4.94 -8.08
C THR A 127 19.86 -4.76 -6.79
N ALA A 128 21.04 -5.37 -6.68
CA ALA A 128 21.88 -5.26 -5.48
C ALA A 128 22.48 -3.85 -5.39
N PHE A 129 23.02 -3.35 -6.50
CA PHE A 129 23.53 -2.00 -6.61
C PHE A 129 22.45 -0.95 -6.34
N LEU A 130 21.29 -1.08 -6.99
CA LEU A 130 20.15 -0.17 -6.80
C LEU A 130 19.72 -0.08 -5.34
N ARG A 131 19.56 -1.22 -4.65
CA ARG A 131 19.21 -1.24 -3.23
C ARG A 131 20.27 -0.59 -2.35
N LYS A 132 21.55 -0.80 -2.65
CA LYS A 132 22.65 -0.17 -1.91
C LYS A 132 22.64 1.35 -2.07
N GLN A 133 22.47 1.85 -3.30
CA GLN A 133 22.35 3.28 -3.57
C GLN A 133 21.12 3.89 -2.90
N ALA A 134 19.98 3.19 -2.95
CA ALA A 134 18.76 3.61 -2.28
C ALA A 134 18.94 3.72 -0.75
N GLU A 135 19.60 2.77 -0.10
CA GLU A 135 19.92 2.85 1.33
C GLU A 135 20.81 4.07 1.64
N THR A 136 21.89 4.25 0.87
CA THR A 136 22.80 5.39 1.04
C THR A 136 22.04 6.71 0.89
N PHE A 137 21.18 6.81 -0.12
CA PHE A 137 20.37 8.00 -0.36
C PHE A 137 19.42 8.30 0.80
N ILE A 138 18.65 7.32 1.28
CA ILE A 138 17.72 7.47 2.39
C ILE A 138 18.45 7.94 3.65
N GLN A 139 19.62 7.38 3.94
CA GLN A 139 20.42 7.74 5.12
C GLN A 139 21.01 9.15 5.03
N SER A 140 21.39 9.60 3.83
CA SER A 140 21.98 10.92 3.62
C SER A 140 20.95 12.05 3.44
N HIS A 141 19.68 11.72 3.17
CA HIS A 141 18.60 12.70 2.95
C HIS A 141 17.38 12.45 3.85
N PRO A 142 17.55 12.41 5.19
CA PRO A 142 16.47 12.01 6.11
C PRO A 142 15.30 13.00 6.16
N GLU A 143 15.49 14.23 5.69
CA GLU A 143 14.45 15.28 5.66
C GLU A 143 13.75 15.38 4.30
N SER A 144 14.25 14.66 3.31
CA SER A 144 13.69 14.69 1.96
C SER A 144 12.54 13.72 1.78
N PHE A 145 11.42 14.19 1.25
CA PHE A 145 10.31 13.34 0.86
C PHE A 145 10.67 12.38 -0.28
N ALA A 146 11.72 12.67 -1.06
CA ALA A 146 12.27 11.74 -2.04
C ALA A 146 12.76 10.45 -1.36
N SER A 147 13.28 10.53 -0.13
CA SER A 147 13.69 9.34 0.65
C SER A 147 12.52 8.43 0.99
N ALA A 148 11.34 8.99 1.31
CA ALA A 148 10.13 8.19 1.50
C ALA A 148 9.72 7.46 0.22
N TYR A 149 9.79 8.16 -0.90
CA TYR A 149 9.47 7.59 -2.21
C TYR A 149 10.47 6.49 -2.61
N VAL A 150 11.77 6.72 -2.45
CA VAL A 150 12.83 5.73 -2.70
C VAL A 150 12.66 4.51 -1.79
N LEU A 151 12.35 4.71 -0.51
CA LEU A 151 12.07 3.61 0.44
C LEU A 151 10.88 2.78 -0.03
N GLU A 152 9.80 3.43 -0.47
CA GLU A 152 8.62 2.72 -0.99
C GLU A 152 8.97 1.90 -2.23
N GLN A 153 9.64 2.47 -3.21
CA GLN A 153 9.93 1.81 -4.49
C GLN A 153 10.88 0.62 -4.35
N TYR A 154 11.95 0.75 -3.54
CA TYR A 154 13.01 -0.25 -3.50
C TYR A 154 12.90 -1.27 -2.37
N PHE A 155 12.07 -0.99 -1.34
CA PHE A 155 12.00 -1.86 -0.15
C PHE A 155 10.57 -2.26 0.23
N ILE A 156 9.57 -1.38 0.05
CA ILE A 156 8.19 -1.67 0.48
C ILE A 156 7.41 -2.37 -0.63
N ARG A 157 7.45 -1.86 -1.87
CA ARG A 157 6.77 -2.45 -3.05
C ARG A 157 7.53 -3.65 -3.62
N THR A 158 8.03 -4.52 -2.77
CA THR A 158 8.71 -5.75 -3.18
C THR A 158 7.84 -6.96 -2.88
N ALA A 159 8.07 -8.07 -3.56
CA ALA A 159 7.30 -9.29 -3.33
C ALA A 159 7.42 -9.81 -1.87
N ASN A 160 8.58 -9.60 -1.25
CA ASN A 160 8.86 -9.99 0.13
C ASN A 160 9.55 -8.82 0.85
N PRO A 161 8.79 -7.88 1.44
CA PRO A 161 9.36 -6.73 2.15
C PRO A 161 10.10 -7.19 3.42
N ASP A 162 11.35 -6.81 3.54
CA ASP A 162 12.17 -7.06 4.75
C ASP A 162 11.81 -6.02 5.83
N ARG A 163 11.02 -6.44 6.82
CA ARG A 163 10.52 -5.58 7.91
C ARG A 163 11.64 -4.95 8.73
N ASP A 164 12.66 -5.72 9.07
CA ASP A 164 13.75 -5.25 9.92
C ASP A 164 14.60 -4.21 9.15
N ARG A 165 14.80 -4.41 7.85
CA ARG A 165 15.48 -3.46 6.97
C ARG A 165 14.66 -2.18 6.78
N ILE A 166 13.36 -2.29 6.52
CA ILE A 166 12.44 -1.15 6.41
C ILE A 166 12.43 -0.35 7.71
N SER A 167 12.34 -1.01 8.88
CA SER A 167 12.37 -0.36 10.18
C SER A 167 13.66 0.46 10.37
N ARG A 168 14.82 -0.13 10.08
CA ARG A 168 16.11 0.57 10.17
C ARG A 168 16.21 1.77 9.22
N LEU A 169 15.64 1.66 8.03
CA LEU A 169 15.65 2.76 7.05
C LEU A 169 14.66 3.87 7.38
N MET A 170 13.57 3.55 8.07
CA MET A 170 12.63 4.55 8.57
C MET A 170 13.15 5.31 9.80
N GLU A 171 14.03 4.69 10.60
CA GLU A 171 14.50 5.28 11.87
C GLU A 171 15.10 6.69 11.71
N PRO A 172 16.03 6.95 10.77
CA PRO A 172 16.64 8.27 10.58
C PRO A 172 15.72 9.32 9.98
N LEU A 173 14.61 8.92 9.33
CA LEU A 173 13.72 9.87 8.67
C LEU A 173 13.07 10.83 9.68
N THR A 174 12.89 12.10 9.29
CA THR A 174 12.17 13.07 10.15
C THR A 174 10.69 12.73 10.28
N GLY A 175 10.03 13.22 11.34
CA GLY A 175 8.61 12.97 11.59
C GLY A 175 7.72 13.32 10.40
N ARG A 176 7.96 14.47 9.75
CA ARG A 176 7.20 14.90 8.57
C ARG A 176 7.30 13.92 7.40
N VAL A 177 8.47 13.34 7.18
CA VAL A 177 8.70 12.34 6.13
C VAL A 177 8.07 11.00 6.52
N LYS A 178 8.19 10.60 7.82
CA LYS A 178 7.54 9.38 8.32
C LYS A 178 6.02 9.41 8.21
N ASP A 179 5.42 10.59 8.42
CA ASP A 179 3.97 10.77 8.45
C ASP A 179 3.36 10.87 7.04
N CYS A 180 4.17 10.90 5.98
CA CYS A 180 3.63 10.96 4.63
C CYS A 180 2.90 9.66 4.25
N ARG A 181 1.84 9.81 3.45
CA ARG A 181 0.97 8.69 3.05
C ARG A 181 1.71 7.62 2.24
N VAL A 182 2.76 8.00 1.52
CA VAL A 182 3.62 7.07 0.77
C VAL A 182 4.18 5.98 1.68
N LEU A 183 4.48 6.29 2.95
CA LEU A 183 4.98 5.34 3.95
C LEU A 183 3.88 4.66 4.78
N ALA A 184 2.60 4.96 4.56
CA ALA A 184 1.51 4.30 5.29
C ALA A 184 1.55 2.76 5.19
N PRO A 185 1.90 2.13 4.03
CA PRO A 185 2.05 0.68 3.96
C PRO A 185 3.18 0.15 4.85
N ALA A 186 4.30 0.87 4.96
CA ALA A 186 5.38 0.49 5.86
C ALA A 186 4.97 0.64 7.32
N THR A 187 4.29 1.74 7.68
CA THR A 187 3.79 1.97 9.04
C THR A 187 2.80 0.87 9.43
N ALA A 188 1.90 0.47 8.53
CA ALA A 188 1.00 -0.65 8.75
C ALA A 188 1.78 -1.97 8.92
N LEU A 189 2.73 -2.24 8.03
CA LEU A 189 3.59 -3.41 8.07
C LEU A 189 4.37 -3.50 9.40
N LEU A 190 4.91 -2.40 9.91
CA LEU A 190 5.71 -2.35 11.15
C LEU A 190 4.83 -2.28 12.39
N GLY A 191 3.68 -1.62 12.33
CA GLY A 191 2.70 -1.51 13.42
C GLY A 191 1.93 -2.80 13.66
N GLU A 192 1.86 -3.69 12.68
CA GLU A 192 1.54 -5.08 12.95
C GLU A 192 2.62 -5.60 13.88
N LYS A 193 2.29 -5.72 15.19
CA LYS A 193 3.16 -6.46 16.13
C LYS A 193 3.65 -7.68 15.35
N LYS A 194 4.96 -7.94 15.39
CA LYS A 194 5.51 -9.28 15.08
C LYS A 194 4.66 -10.22 15.92
N ASN A 195 3.51 -10.66 15.37
CA ASN A 195 2.86 -11.80 15.91
C ASN A 195 3.96 -12.82 15.88
N ASP A 196 4.34 -13.33 17.05
CA ASP A 196 5.19 -14.49 17.08
C ASP A 196 4.44 -15.46 16.16
N SER A 197 4.87 -15.51 14.89
CA SER A 197 4.13 -16.08 13.76
C SER A 197 3.93 -17.59 13.90
N ARG A 198 4.11 -18.07 15.11
CA ARG A 198 3.86 -19.45 15.53
C ARG A 198 2.39 -19.74 15.83
N PHE A 199 1.55 -18.69 16.03
CA PHE A 199 0.15 -18.92 16.40
C PHE A 199 -0.78 -17.99 15.62
N VAL A 200 -1.91 -18.55 15.16
CA VAL A 200 -3.01 -17.74 14.63
C VAL A 200 -3.75 -17.08 15.79
N ASN A 201 -3.97 -15.78 15.71
CA ASN A 201 -4.76 -15.05 16.70
C ASN A 201 -6.19 -15.59 16.76
N TYR A 202 -6.85 -15.35 17.91
CA TYR A 202 -8.27 -15.68 18.02
C TYR A 202 -9.06 -14.87 16.98
N PHE A 203 -9.93 -15.55 16.25
CA PHE A 203 -10.86 -14.93 15.32
C PHE A 203 -12.24 -15.54 15.46
N SER A 204 -13.25 -14.79 15.11
CA SER A 204 -14.64 -15.23 15.06
C SER A 204 -15.17 -14.97 13.66
N CYS A 205 -15.79 -15.96 13.08
CA CYS A 205 -16.40 -15.87 11.75
C CYS A 205 -17.75 -16.56 11.73
N LYS A 206 -18.57 -16.25 10.73
CA LYS A 206 -19.88 -16.85 10.54
C LYS A 206 -19.83 -17.83 9.38
N ASP A 207 -20.54 -18.96 9.55
CA ASP A 207 -20.79 -19.89 8.47
C ASP A 207 -21.76 -19.31 7.42
N ARG A 208 -22.03 -20.06 6.36
CA ARG A 208 -22.98 -19.71 5.30
C ARG A 208 -24.41 -19.41 5.79
N ASN A 209 -24.79 -19.97 6.94
CA ASN A 209 -26.09 -19.81 7.58
C ASN A 209 -26.13 -18.64 8.58
N GLY A 210 -25.01 -17.93 8.76
CA GLY A 210 -24.89 -16.82 9.69
C GLY A 210 -24.65 -17.22 11.14
N LYS A 211 -24.41 -18.50 11.42
CA LYS A 211 -24.04 -18.99 12.75
C LYS A 211 -22.55 -18.81 12.99
N TYR A 212 -22.18 -18.36 14.19
CA TYR A 212 -20.79 -18.24 14.57
C TYR A 212 -20.11 -19.60 14.63
N LEU A 213 -18.99 -19.72 13.92
CA LEU A 213 -18.10 -20.85 14.00
C LEU A 213 -17.22 -20.69 15.25
N SER A 214 -17.28 -21.69 16.14
CA SER A 214 -16.41 -21.74 17.29
C SER A 214 -15.10 -22.42 16.93
N TRP A 215 -13.98 -21.74 17.20
CA TRP A 215 -12.66 -22.31 17.02
C TRP A 215 -12.42 -23.58 17.86
N ASN A 216 -13.05 -23.68 19.02
CA ASN A 216 -12.86 -24.76 20.00
C ASN A 216 -13.51 -26.10 19.63
N SER A 217 -13.99 -26.26 18.43
CA SER A 217 -14.69 -27.47 18.01
C SER A 217 -13.76 -28.63 17.67
N GLY A 218 -12.96 -29.10 18.63
CA GLY A 218 -12.16 -30.33 18.45
C GLY A 218 -10.81 -30.28 19.14
N LYS A 219 -10.65 -31.02 20.22
CA LYS A 219 -9.43 -30.99 21.05
C LYS A 219 -8.19 -31.58 20.39
N GLU A 220 -8.31 -32.26 19.26
CA GLU A 220 -7.19 -33.00 18.64
C GLU A 220 -7.08 -32.87 17.14
N ALA A 221 -7.92 -32.05 16.48
CA ALA A 221 -7.91 -31.94 15.04
C ALA A 221 -6.92 -30.88 14.52
N TYR A 222 -6.22 -31.21 13.46
CA TYR A 222 -5.48 -30.26 12.64
C TYR A 222 -6.46 -29.51 11.75
N THR A 223 -6.26 -28.20 11.61
CA THR A 223 -7.10 -27.37 10.74
C THR A 223 -6.25 -26.71 9.67
N LEU A 224 -6.65 -26.85 8.41
CA LEU A 224 -6.15 -26.05 7.32
C LEU A 224 -7.08 -24.85 7.17
N ILE A 225 -6.58 -23.63 7.42
CA ILE A 225 -7.27 -22.42 7.05
C ILE A 225 -6.89 -22.14 5.60
N SER A 226 -7.84 -22.28 4.67
CA SER A 226 -7.65 -22.05 3.24
C SER A 226 -8.25 -20.70 2.87
N PHE A 227 -7.40 -19.76 2.41
CA PHE A 227 -7.83 -18.46 1.88
C PHE A 227 -8.09 -18.58 0.39
N TRP A 228 -9.26 -18.13 -0.01
CA TRP A 228 -9.75 -18.26 -1.38
C TRP A 228 -10.71 -17.13 -1.76
N ALA A 229 -11.11 -17.08 -3.03
CA ALA A 229 -12.21 -16.24 -3.49
C ALA A 229 -12.92 -16.85 -4.69
N SER A 230 -14.20 -16.55 -4.88
CA SER A 230 -15.01 -17.05 -6.00
C SER A 230 -14.52 -16.55 -7.36
N TRP A 231 -13.89 -15.39 -7.39
CA TRP A 231 -13.32 -14.77 -8.58
C TRP A 231 -11.90 -15.22 -8.93
N ASP A 232 -11.27 -16.06 -8.08
CA ASP A 232 -9.91 -16.57 -8.29
C ASP A 232 -9.90 -18.03 -8.75
N ALA A 233 -9.66 -18.26 -10.03
CA ALA A 233 -9.72 -19.59 -10.64
C ALA A 233 -8.72 -20.60 -10.01
N ALA A 234 -7.54 -20.12 -9.58
CA ALA A 234 -6.55 -20.96 -8.93
C ALA A 234 -7.04 -21.44 -7.56
N SER A 235 -7.72 -20.57 -6.80
CA SER A 235 -8.37 -20.94 -5.53
C SER A 235 -9.48 -21.99 -5.72
N ILE A 236 -10.28 -21.88 -6.76
CA ILE A 236 -11.34 -22.86 -7.06
C ILE A 236 -10.73 -24.24 -7.33
N SER A 237 -9.69 -24.31 -8.17
CA SER A 237 -8.97 -25.56 -8.47
C SER A 237 -8.32 -26.16 -7.21
N GLU A 238 -7.70 -25.33 -6.38
CA GLU A 238 -7.10 -25.79 -5.11
C GLU A 238 -8.15 -26.37 -4.17
N ARG A 239 -9.31 -25.74 -4.05
CA ARG A 239 -10.43 -26.24 -3.19
C ARG A 239 -10.94 -27.59 -3.64
N ASP A 240 -10.99 -27.86 -4.95
CA ASP A 240 -11.36 -29.17 -5.47
C ASP A 240 -10.36 -30.25 -5.03
N SER A 241 -9.08 -29.92 -5.08
CA SER A 241 -7.98 -30.79 -4.63
C SER A 241 -8.05 -31.02 -3.12
N LEU A 242 -8.30 -29.97 -2.33
CA LEU A 242 -8.46 -30.06 -0.87
C LEU A 242 -9.68 -30.90 -0.47
N PHE A 243 -10.79 -30.73 -1.18
CA PHE A 243 -12.00 -31.52 -0.91
C PHE A 243 -11.77 -33.02 -1.15
N SER A 244 -11.10 -33.35 -2.24
CA SER A 244 -10.72 -34.73 -2.56
C SER A 244 -9.77 -35.34 -1.51
N LEU A 245 -8.88 -34.52 -0.92
CA LEU A 245 -7.92 -34.96 0.10
C LEU A 245 -8.59 -35.35 1.43
N LEU A 246 -9.79 -34.80 1.74
CA LEU A 246 -10.46 -35.09 3.01
C LEU A 246 -10.71 -36.57 3.25
N SER A 247 -11.02 -37.34 2.20
CA SER A 247 -11.26 -38.77 2.30
C SER A 247 -10.02 -39.59 2.75
N ASP A 248 -8.84 -39.03 2.66
CA ASP A 248 -7.61 -39.69 3.07
C ASP A 248 -7.34 -39.60 4.58
N PHE A 249 -8.12 -38.80 5.31
CA PHE A 249 -7.90 -38.53 6.74
C PHE A 249 -9.17 -38.67 7.57
N PRO A 250 -9.08 -39.18 8.82
CA PRO A 250 -10.23 -39.28 9.72
C PRO A 250 -10.89 -37.93 9.98
N GLU A 251 -12.23 -37.93 10.04
CA GLU A 251 -13.04 -36.74 10.24
C GLU A 251 -12.72 -36.00 11.55
N GLU A 252 -12.29 -36.71 12.57
CA GLU A 252 -11.96 -36.14 13.88
C GLU A 252 -10.54 -35.57 13.92
N LYS A 253 -9.69 -35.91 12.95
CA LYS A 253 -8.26 -35.55 12.96
C LYS A 253 -7.91 -34.39 12.03
N PHE A 254 -8.64 -34.20 10.94
CA PHE A 254 -8.36 -33.15 9.95
C PHE A 254 -9.62 -32.47 9.44
N ARG A 255 -9.54 -31.16 9.28
CA ARG A 255 -10.61 -30.34 8.71
C ARG A 255 -10.07 -29.14 7.93
N VAL A 256 -10.86 -28.59 7.03
CA VAL A 256 -10.58 -27.40 6.25
C VAL A 256 -11.58 -26.31 6.62
N LEU A 257 -11.08 -25.16 7.02
CA LEU A 257 -11.84 -23.92 7.18
C LEU A 257 -11.55 -23.02 5.96
N ASN A 258 -12.50 -22.92 5.05
CA ASN A 258 -12.40 -22.11 3.86
C ASN A 258 -12.79 -20.67 4.19
N PHE A 259 -11.80 -19.80 4.22
CA PHE A 259 -11.98 -18.38 4.49
C PHE A 259 -12.00 -17.61 3.17
N SER A 260 -13.16 -17.12 2.77
CA SER A 260 -13.33 -16.40 1.52
C SER A 260 -12.98 -14.91 1.65
N LEU A 261 -12.30 -14.37 0.63
CA LEU A 261 -12.03 -12.95 0.42
C LEU A 261 -13.07 -12.27 -0.49
N ASP A 262 -14.23 -12.90 -0.70
CA ASP A 262 -15.32 -12.28 -1.45
C ASP A 262 -15.89 -11.07 -0.71
N THR A 263 -16.28 -10.06 -1.49
CA THR A 263 -17.02 -8.89 -0.97
C THR A 263 -18.52 -8.96 -1.30
N SER A 264 -18.90 -9.88 -2.19
CA SER A 264 -20.29 -10.17 -2.57
C SER A 264 -20.76 -11.46 -1.90
N ARG A 265 -21.84 -11.34 -1.11
CA ARG A 265 -22.45 -12.52 -0.48
C ARG A 265 -23.06 -13.48 -1.49
N GLU A 266 -23.61 -12.96 -2.58
CA GLU A 266 -24.25 -13.75 -3.62
C GLU A 266 -23.24 -14.62 -4.37
N ASP A 267 -22.11 -14.03 -4.79
CA ASP A 267 -21.07 -14.75 -5.52
C ASP A 267 -20.39 -15.79 -4.64
N TRP A 268 -20.12 -15.45 -3.39
CA TRP A 268 -19.61 -16.39 -2.40
C TRP A 268 -20.53 -17.60 -2.24
N LEU A 269 -21.85 -17.38 -2.02
CA LEU A 269 -22.81 -18.47 -1.80
C LEU A 269 -22.95 -19.38 -3.03
N LYS A 270 -22.84 -18.84 -4.26
CA LYS A 270 -22.84 -19.64 -5.49
C LYS A 270 -21.63 -20.57 -5.59
N ALA A 271 -20.50 -20.15 -5.04
CA ALA A 271 -19.25 -20.91 -5.10
C ALA A 271 -18.99 -21.79 -3.88
N CYS A 272 -19.77 -21.66 -2.80
CA CYS A 272 -19.66 -22.48 -1.60
C CYS A 272 -20.06 -23.93 -1.86
N ARG A 273 -19.37 -24.85 -1.19
CA ARG A 273 -19.82 -26.23 -1.02
C ARG A 273 -20.70 -26.35 0.23
N GLU A 274 -21.38 -27.49 0.38
CA GLU A 274 -22.11 -27.78 1.61
C GLU A 274 -21.15 -27.97 2.79
N ASP A 275 -21.51 -27.39 3.93
CA ASP A 275 -20.73 -27.54 5.15
C ASP A 275 -20.82 -28.96 5.69
N SER A 276 -19.71 -29.47 6.20
CA SER A 276 -19.57 -30.71 6.92
C SER A 276 -18.70 -30.52 8.14
N LYS A 277 -18.49 -31.58 8.94
CA LYS A 277 -17.54 -31.50 10.06
C LYS A 277 -16.10 -31.26 9.61
N GLN A 278 -15.73 -31.73 8.41
CA GLN A 278 -14.39 -31.55 7.83
C GLN A 278 -14.27 -30.36 6.89
N TRP A 279 -15.39 -29.80 6.42
CA TRP A 279 -15.42 -28.71 5.43
C TRP A 279 -16.34 -27.61 5.88
N MET A 280 -15.77 -26.46 6.19
CA MET A 280 -16.51 -25.30 6.67
C MET A 280 -16.25 -24.09 5.77
N GLU A 281 -17.32 -23.37 5.43
CA GLU A 281 -17.27 -22.17 4.61
C GLU A 281 -17.52 -20.93 5.47
N THR A 282 -16.68 -19.93 5.33
CA THR A 282 -16.84 -18.65 6.03
C THR A 282 -16.40 -17.47 5.19
N CYS A 283 -17.05 -16.32 5.41
CA CYS A 283 -16.70 -15.04 4.79
C CYS A 283 -17.18 -13.91 5.71
N ASP A 284 -16.40 -12.82 5.78
CA ASP A 284 -16.83 -11.60 6.48
C ASP A 284 -17.07 -10.41 5.51
N PHE A 285 -16.94 -10.66 4.21
CA PHE A 285 -17.15 -9.72 3.10
C PHE A 285 -16.25 -8.48 3.13
N LYS A 286 -15.10 -8.56 3.82
CA LYS A 286 -14.11 -7.48 3.89
C LYS A 286 -12.97 -7.63 2.90
N GLY A 287 -12.92 -8.74 2.15
CA GLY A 287 -11.85 -9.01 1.20
C GLY A 287 -10.47 -8.98 1.85
N TRP A 288 -9.55 -8.25 1.26
CA TRP A 288 -8.18 -8.07 1.76
C TRP A 288 -8.10 -7.30 3.09
N ASP A 289 -9.14 -6.56 3.48
CA ASP A 289 -9.19 -5.82 4.74
C ASP A 289 -9.58 -6.71 5.95
N ASN A 290 -9.83 -7.98 5.72
CA ASN A 290 -10.08 -8.92 6.80
C ASN A 290 -8.88 -9.01 7.75
N GLN A 291 -9.18 -9.04 9.06
CA GLN A 291 -8.17 -9.09 10.10
C GLN A 291 -7.30 -10.35 10.04
N LEU A 292 -7.88 -11.52 9.76
CA LEU A 292 -7.15 -12.80 9.67
C LEU A 292 -6.18 -12.79 8.49
N VAL A 293 -6.61 -12.24 7.33
CA VAL A 293 -5.79 -12.06 6.14
C VAL A 293 -4.58 -11.16 6.45
N ARG A 294 -4.83 -9.99 7.05
CA ARG A 294 -3.79 -9.01 7.38
C ARG A 294 -2.80 -9.51 8.42
N GLN A 295 -3.30 -10.11 9.50
CA GLN A 295 -2.46 -10.61 10.60
C GLN A 295 -1.53 -11.77 10.20
N ASN A 296 -1.91 -12.53 9.18
CA ASN A 296 -1.11 -13.65 8.69
C ASN A 296 -0.39 -13.33 7.37
N SER A 297 -0.33 -12.03 6.99
CA SER A 297 0.39 -11.54 5.81
C SER A 297 0.01 -12.27 4.52
N VAL A 298 -1.27 -12.60 4.37
CA VAL A 298 -1.79 -13.21 3.14
C VAL A 298 -1.83 -12.15 2.04
N ALA A 299 -0.91 -12.28 1.07
CA ALA A 299 -0.72 -11.28 0.01
C ALA A 299 -1.19 -11.76 -1.37
N ARG A 300 -1.56 -13.03 -1.52
CA ARG A 300 -2.02 -13.64 -2.78
C ARG A 300 -2.93 -14.83 -2.50
N LEU A 301 -3.71 -15.24 -3.49
CA LEU A 301 -4.54 -16.44 -3.47
C LEU A 301 -4.04 -17.46 -4.52
N PRO A 302 -4.28 -18.77 -4.30
CA PRO A 302 -4.67 -19.36 -3.02
C PRO A 302 -3.55 -19.29 -1.97
N ALA A 303 -3.94 -19.26 -0.70
CA ALA A 303 -3.01 -19.33 0.43
C ALA A 303 -3.58 -20.22 1.53
N ASN A 304 -2.73 -20.78 2.39
CA ASN A 304 -3.22 -21.56 3.51
C ASN A 304 -2.27 -21.55 4.70
N LEU A 305 -2.83 -21.90 5.87
CA LEU A 305 -2.14 -22.09 7.14
C LEU A 305 -2.60 -23.43 7.72
N LEU A 306 -1.69 -24.35 7.94
CA LEU A 306 -1.97 -25.57 8.69
C LEU A 306 -1.68 -25.33 10.18
N ILE A 307 -2.63 -25.57 11.04
CA ILE A 307 -2.53 -25.31 12.48
C ILE A 307 -3.02 -26.49 13.31
N ASP A 308 -2.52 -26.56 14.54
CA ASP A 308 -3.00 -27.51 15.56
C ASP A 308 -4.14 -26.95 16.39
N HIS A 309 -4.63 -27.73 17.34
CA HIS A 309 -5.70 -27.38 18.27
C HIS A 309 -5.36 -26.15 19.15
N SER A 310 -4.09 -25.85 19.39
CA SER A 310 -3.64 -24.67 20.13
C SER A 310 -3.47 -23.44 19.23
N ARG A 311 -3.81 -23.55 17.96
CA ARG A 311 -3.64 -22.52 16.89
C ARG A 311 -2.17 -22.29 16.50
N ARG A 312 -1.28 -23.20 16.87
CA ARG A 312 0.12 -23.12 16.45
C ARG A 312 0.20 -23.43 14.97
N ILE A 313 0.90 -22.57 14.23
CA ILE A 313 1.13 -22.74 12.80
C ILE A 313 2.19 -23.82 12.58
N LEU A 314 1.82 -24.90 11.90
CA LEU A 314 2.67 -26.05 11.57
C LEU A 314 3.20 -25.99 10.14
N GLY A 315 2.62 -25.14 9.30
CA GLY A 315 3.05 -24.91 7.93
C GLY A 315 2.19 -23.85 7.23
N THR A 316 2.74 -23.22 6.20
CA THR A 316 2.10 -22.21 5.38
C THR A 316 2.34 -22.52 3.90
N GLY A 317 1.35 -22.21 3.04
CA GLY A 317 1.50 -22.44 1.60
C GLY A 317 1.72 -23.90 1.22
N LEU A 318 1.12 -24.82 1.95
CA LEU A 318 1.21 -26.27 1.70
C LEU A 318 0.14 -26.68 0.67
N HIS A 319 0.55 -27.18 -0.49
CA HIS A 319 -0.34 -27.57 -1.57
C HIS A 319 -0.06 -29.03 -2.01
N GLY A 320 -1.10 -29.72 -2.52
CA GLY A 320 -0.97 -31.05 -3.13
C GLY A 320 -0.23 -32.07 -2.26
N GLU A 321 0.78 -32.71 -2.83
CA GLU A 321 1.55 -33.75 -2.14
C GLU A 321 2.33 -33.24 -0.91
N ALA A 322 2.74 -31.97 -0.88
CA ALA A 322 3.42 -31.39 0.29
C ALA A 322 2.49 -31.30 1.50
N LEU A 323 1.23 -30.92 1.30
CA LEU A 323 0.21 -30.91 2.35
C LEU A 323 -0.11 -32.34 2.81
N LYS A 324 -0.30 -33.25 1.85
CA LYS A 324 -0.60 -34.66 2.15
C LYS A 324 0.54 -35.34 2.95
N ALA A 325 1.78 -35.09 2.58
CA ALA A 325 2.93 -35.61 3.31
C ALA A 325 3.01 -35.06 4.74
N LYS A 326 2.77 -33.75 4.89
CA LYS A 326 2.74 -33.09 6.21
C LYS A 326 1.63 -33.61 7.10
N LEU A 327 0.44 -33.82 6.57
CA LEU A 327 -0.68 -34.40 7.31
C LEU A 327 -0.41 -35.85 7.73
N LYS A 328 0.19 -36.69 6.86
CA LYS A 328 0.61 -38.08 7.20
C LYS A 328 1.67 -38.11 8.30
N GLU A 329 2.55 -37.12 8.38
CA GLU A 329 3.53 -36.99 9.47
C GLU A 329 2.82 -36.70 10.81
N LEU A 330 1.80 -35.87 10.80
CA LEU A 330 1.10 -35.36 11.99
C LEU A 330 -0.02 -36.30 12.48
N ILE A 331 -0.70 -36.99 11.56
CA ILE A 331 -1.86 -37.84 11.83
C ILE A 331 -1.36 -39.29 11.70
N LYS A 332 -0.80 -39.83 12.77
CA LYS A 332 -0.38 -41.22 12.88
C LYS A 332 -1.52 -42.05 13.43
#